data_b95cf619d0b72564eeabaf2ddddd6ae1
#
_entry.id   b95cf619d0b72564eeabaf2ddddd6ae1
#
_cell.length_a   1.000
_cell.length_b   1.000
_cell.length_c   1.000
_cell.angle_alpha   90.00
_cell.angle_beta   90.00
_cell.angle_gamma   90.00
#
_symmetry.space_group_name_H-M   'P 1'
#
loop_
_entity.id
_entity.type
_entity.pdbx_description
1 polymer ?
#
loop_
_entity_poly.entity_id
_entity_poly.type
_entity_poly.pdbx_seq_one_letter_code
_entity_poly.pdbx_strand_id
1 'polypeptide(L)'
;MTDPLHECITNTDPNSNVTVYSSRLRKPWKFSAQGTEFLKGWEQFSATMYDKDGSKTGNATVGYGHLVHLGKISGAASEKPFQNGISEAQAETLLKEDVKWAENTINRKVRLPLFQFEYDALVCFMYNLQHHGDSLLDFVNTGDYNKVGDRMRQYATVKGQPLRGLLRRRHREAEMFEAGVYDSSH
;
A
#
# COMPACT_ATOMS: atom_id res chain seq x y z
N MET A 1 22.91 -2.57 28.42
CA MET A 1 22.09 -2.04 27.31
C MET A 1 21.06 -3.10 27.02
N THR A 2 19.81 -2.86 27.35
CA THR A 2 18.69 -3.73 26.98
C THR A 2 18.55 -3.66 25.47
N ASP A 3 18.51 -4.82 24.82
CA ASP A 3 18.27 -4.94 23.38
C ASP A 3 16.93 -4.26 23.06
N PRO A 4 16.90 -3.19 22.26
CA PRO A 4 15.65 -2.49 21.92
C PRO A 4 14.63 -3.38 21.21
N LEU A 5 15.02 -4.58 20.75
CA LEU A 5 14.13 -5.59 20.18
C LEU A 5 13.29 -6.33 21.24
N HIS A 6 13.62 -6.19 22.54
CA HIS A 6 12.89 -6.88 23.62
C HIS A 6 11.77 -6.05 24.25
N GLU A 7 11.70 -4.77 23.99
CA GLU A 7 10.60 -3.89 24.44
C GLU A 7 9.47 -3.80 23.38
N CYS A 8 9.03 -4.92 22.88
CA CYS A 8 7.87 -4.93 21.98
C CYS A 8 6.59 -4.73 22.79
N ILE A 9 6.12 -3.52 22.87
CA ILE A 9 4.74 -3.24 23.24
C ILE A 9 3.89 -3.69 22.06
N THR A 10 3.21 -4.80 22.21
CA THR A 10 2.35 -5.40 21.19
C THR A 10 1.00 -4.68 21.09
N ASN A 11 1.00 -3.36 20.97
CA ASN A 11 -0.24 -2.68 20.67
C ASN A 11 -0.40 -2.56 19.16
N THR A 12 -1.09 -3.54 18.59
CA THR A 12 -1.44 -3.60 17.18
C THR A 12 -2.81 -2.97 16.88
N ASP A 13 -3.45 -2.35 17.90
CA ASP A 13 -4.71 -1.63 17.69
C ASP A 13 -4.41 -0.27 17.04
N PRO A 14 -4.80 -0.06 15.77
CA PRO A 14 -4.56 1.20 15.06
C PRO A 14 -5.34 2.39 15.67
N ASN A 15 -6.33 2.13 16.53
CA ASN A 15 -7.10 3.17 17.22
C ASN A 15 -6.58 3.43 18.65
N SER A 16 -5.50 2.78 19.03
CA SER A 16 -4.91 2.96 20.36
C SER A 16 -4.24 4.33 20.47
N ASN A 17 -4.46 5.00 21.61
CA ASN A 17 -3.75 6.24 21.98
C ASN A 17 -2.29 6.00 22.43
N VAL A 18 -1.83 4.75 22.42
CA VAL A 18 -0.41 4.44 22.65
C VAL A 18 0.33 4.76 21.35
N THR A 19 1.32 5.62 21.47
CA THR A 19 2.18 5.98 20.34
C THR A 19 2.86 4.72 19.81
N VAL A 20 2.38 4.25 18.66
CA VAL A 20 2.92 3.11 17.89
C VAL A 20 4.41 3.25 17.53
N TYR A 21 5.01 4.34 17.88
CA TYR A 21 6.40 4.71 17.58
C TYR A 21 7.42 4.22 18.61
N SER A 22 6.97 3.54 19.68
CA SER A 22 7.88 3.17 20.77
C SER A 22 8.58 1.83 20.57
N SER A 23 8.11 0.98 19.66
CA SER A 23 8.71 -0.35 19.43
C SER A 23 8.37 -0.94 18.08
N ARG A 24 9.27 -1.78 17.57
CA ARG A 24 9.05 -2.53 16.33
C ARG A 24 8.17 -3.74 16.58
N LEU A 25 7.21 -3.98 15.69
CA LEU A 25 6.22 -5.05 15.81
C LEU A 25 6.81 -6.42 15.45
N ARG A 26 6.28 -7.47 16.08
CA ARG A 26 6.52 -8.86 15.69
C ARG A 26 5.48 -9.33 14.68
N LYS A 27 5.87 -10.27 13.83
CA LYS A 27 4.97 -10.91 12.84
C LYS A 27 3.87 -11.76 13.50
N PRO A 28 2.76 -11.96 12.82
CA PRO A 28 2.38 -11.40 11.52
C PRO A 28 1.93 -9.94 11.64
N TRP A 29 2.44 -9.09 10.77
CA TRP A 29 1.98 -7.71 10.68
C TRP A 29 0.66 -7.63 9.92
N LYS A 30 -0.13 -6.60 10.22
CA LYS A 30 -1.40 -6.30 9.53
C LYS A 30 -1.42 -4.86 9.09
N PHE A 31 -2.04 -4.63 7.93
CA PHE A 31 -2.24 -3.28 7.41
C PHE A 31 -3.19 -2.50 8.32
N SER A 32 -2.78 -1.30 8.74
CA SER A 32 -3.53 -0.50 9.70
C SER A 32 -4.72 0.25 9.04
N ALA A 33 -5.63 0.75 9.88
CA ALA A 33 -6.69 1.64 9.42
C ALA A 33 -6.11 2.94 8.85
N GLN A 34 -5.05 3.51 9.46
CA GLN A 34 -4.37 4.70 8.94
C GLN A 34 -3.70 4.43 7.58
N GLY A 35 -3.06 3.28 7.41
CA GLY A 35 -2.52 2.85 6.12
C GLY A 35 -3.62 2.69 5.07
N THR A 36 -4.77 2.13 5.45
CA THR A 36 -5.93 2.00 4.55
C THR A 36 -6.43 3.38 4.09
N GLU A 37 -6.61 4.35 5.00
CA GLU A 37 -7.02 5.70 4.64
C GLU A 37 -6.00 6.41 3.74
N PHE A 38 -4.70 6.25 4.03
CA PHE A 38 -3.64 6.76 3.15
C PHE A 38 -3.74 6.16 1.75
N LEU A 39 -3.92 4.86 1.62
CA LEU A 39 -4.03 4.18 0.33
C LEU A 39 -5.29 4.61 -0.44
N LYS A 40 -6.44 4.73 0.24
CA LYS A 40 -7.69 5.25 -0.34
C LYS A 40 -7.51 6.64 -0.94
N GLY A 41 -6.73 7.51 -0.31
CA GLY A 41 -6.42 8.85 -0.82
C GLY A 41 -5.71 8.81 -2.17
N TRP A 42 -4.83 7.84 -2.41
CA TRP A 42 -4.11 7.68 -3.68
C TRP A 42 -4.94 6.99 -4.77
N GLU A 43 -5.73 5.98 -4.41
CA GLU A 43 -6.46 5.17 -5.41
C GLU A 43 -7.75 5.82 -5.88
N GLN A 44 -8.32 6.75 -5.11
CA GLN A 44 -9.60 7.42 -5.35
C GLN A 44 -10.77 6.43 -5.52
N PHE A 45 -11.95 6.81 -5.04
CA PHE A 45 -13.13 5.97 -5.11
C PHE A 45 -13.89 6.14 -6.43
N SER A 46 -14.23 5.02 -7.08
CA SER A 46 -15.22 5.00 -8.17
C SER A 46 -16.37 4.05 -7.83
N ALA A 47 -17.58 4.60 -7.70
CA ALA A 47 -18.77 3.79 -7.44
C ALA A 47 -19.16 2.88 -8.62
N THR A 48 -18.77 3.24 -9.84
CA THR A 48 -19.09 2.50 -11.05
C THR A 48 -17.84 1.93 -11.70
N MET A 49 -18.01 0.85 -12.46
CA MET A 49 -16.91 0.30 -13.24
C MET A 49 -16.38 1.31 -14.26
N TYR A 50 -15.08 1.27 -14.48
CA TYR A 50 -14.38 2.02 -15.51
C TYR A 50 -13.30 1.15 -16.17
N ASP A 51 -12.93 1.51 -17.40
CA ASP A 51 -11.92 0.79 -18.18
C ASP A 51 -10.95 1.74 -18.90
N LYS A 52 -10.77 2.94 -18.31
CA LYS A 52 -9.85 3.95 -18.85
C LYS A 52 -8.69 4.18 -17.91
N ASP A 53 -7.51 4.20 -18.45
CA ASP A 53 -6.29 4.66 -17.79
C ASP A 53 -5.84 5.95 -18.49
N GLY A 54 -6.35 7.08 -17.97
CA GLY A 54 -6.23 8.38 -18.62
C GLY A 54 -6.86 8.39 -20.02
N SER A 55 -6.08 8.62 -21.07
CA SER A 55 -6.53 8.59 -22.48
C SER A 55 -6.48 7.19 -23.11
N LYS A 56 -5.98 6.19 -22.40
CA LYS A 56 -5.81 4.83 -22.90
C LYS A 56 -6.94 3.92 -22.44
N THR A 57 -7.14 2.82 -23.18
CA THR A 57 -7.95 1.72 -22.73
C THR A 57 -7.20 0.95 -21.66
N GLY A 58 -7.83 0.79 -20.50
CA GLY A 58 -7.33 0.00 -19.38
C GLY A 58 -8.07 -1.31 -19.22
N ASN A 59 -8.13 -1.78 -17.99
CA ASN A 59 -8.84 -2.97 -17.56
C ASN A 59 -10.14 -2.60 -16.85
N ALA A 60 -11.13 -3.49 -16.88
CA ALA A 60 -12.37 -3.31 -16.11
C ALA A 60 -12.05 -3.25 -14.61
N THR A 61 -12.30 -2.10 -14.00
CA THR A 61 -11.90 -1.75 -12.63
C THR A 61 -13.05 -1.09 -11.89
N VAL A 62 -13.12 -1.20 -10.57
CA VAL A 62 -14.15 -0.57 -9.72
C VAL A 62 -13.59 -0.23 -8.34
N GLY A 63 -14.26 0.64 -7.61
CA GLY A 63 -13.91 1.00 -6.23
C GLY A 63 -12.59 1.73 -6.13
N TYR A 64 -11.68 1.25 -5.31
CA TYR A 64 -10.33 1.75 -5.10
C TYR A 64 -9.30 0.99 -5.95
N GLY A 65 -9.57 0.84 -7.24
CA GLY A 65 -8.65 0.15 -8.15
C GLY A 65 -8.82 -1.37 -8.22
N HIS A 66 -9.91 -1.93 -7.69
CA HIS A 66 -10.19 -3.37 -7.77
C HIS A 66 -10.32 -3.83 -9.22
N LEU A 67 -9.46 -4.75 -9.63
CA LEU A 67 -9.45 -5.34 -10.98
C LEU A 67 -10.57 -6.38 -11.12
N VAL A 68 -11.60 -6.06 -11.88
CA VAL A 68 -12.70 -6.98 -12.18
C VAL A 68 -12.27 -8.05 -13.19
N HIS A 69 -11.61 -7.64 -14.27
CA HIS A 69 -10.93 -8.49 -15.24
C HIS A 69 -10.01 -7.68 -16.17
N LEU A 70 -9.15 -8.38 -16.90
CA LEU A 70 -8.30 -7.78 -17.92
C LEU A 70 -9.14 -7.40 -19.16
N GLY A 71 -8.82 -6.25 -19.77
CA GLY A 71 -9.51 -5.72 -20.94
C GLY A 71 -10.71 -4.84 -20.55
N LYS A 72 -11.40 -4.37 -21.59
CA LYS A 72 -12.53 -3.43 -21.46
C LYS A 72 -13.74 -4.05 -20.79
N ILE A 73 -14.60 -3.20 -20.25
CA ILE A 73 -15.98 -3.56 -19.87
C ILE A 73 -16.69 -4.14 -21.10
N SER A 74 -17.22 -5.35 -20.95
CA SER A 74 -17.70 -6.16 -22.07
C SER A 74 -19.03 -6.88 -21.83
N GLY A 75 -19.59 -6.76 -20.62
CA GLY A 75 -20.74 -7.54 -20.18
C GLY A 75 -20.35 -8.93 -19.65
N ALA A 76 -19.08 -9.13 -19.30
CA ALA A 76 -18.59 -10.40 -18.79
C ALA A 76 -19.28 -10.81 -17.47
N ALA A 77 -19.29 -12.12 -17.17
CA ALA A 77 -19.93 -12.64 -15.96
C ALA A 77 -19.34 -12.04 -14.66
N SER A 78 -18.04 -11.73 -14.65
CA SER A 78 -17.33 -11.07 -13.52
C SER A 78 -17.82 -9.65 -13.25
N GLU A 79 -18.42 -8.97 -14.23
CA GLU A 79 -18.95 -7.61 -14.09
C GLU A 79 -20.32 -7.56 -13.38
N LYS A 80 -21.06 -8.69 -13.39
CA LYS A 80 -22.43 -8.74 -12.85
C LYS A 80 -22.58 -8.18 -11.44
N PRO A 81 -21.68 -8.47 -10.48
CA PRO A 81 -21.78 -7.92 -9.12
C PRO A 81 -21.65 -6.39 -9.06
N PHE A 82 -21.09 -5.77 -10.10
CA PHE A 82 -20.73 -4.36 -10.13
C PHE A 82 -21.58 -3.52 -11.10
N GLN A 83 -22.53 -4.13 -11.84
CA GLN A 83 -23.34 -3.44 -12.86
C GLN A 83 -24.16 -2.29 -12.29
N ASN A 84 -24.64 -2.40 -11.06
CA ASN A 84 -25.43 -1.37 -10.39
C ASN A 84 -24.58 -0.41 -9.54
N GLY A 85 -23.26 -0.48 -9.68
CA GLY A 85 -22.31 0.24 -8.83
C GLY A 85 -22.13 -0.42 -7.47
N ILE A 86 -21.21 0.15 -6.69
CA ILE A 86 -20.89 -0.27 -5.32
C ILE A 86 -20.84 0.91 -4.36
N SER A 87 -21.14 0.65 -3.09
CA SER A 87 -20.92 1.62 -2.03
C SER A 87 -19.44 1.72 -1.66
N GLU A 88 -19.05 2.78 -0.99
CA GLU A 88 -17.68 2.94 -0.48
C GLU A 88 -17.29 1.83 0.49
N ALA A 89 -18.21 1.37 1.34
CA ALA A 89 -17.99 0.25 2.26
C ALA A 89 -17.69 -1.07 1.53
N GLN A 90 -18.37 -1.31 0.40
CA GLN A 90 -18.07 -2.47 -0.46
C GLN A 90 -16.69 -2.32 -1.12
N ALA A 91 -16.36 -1.13 -1.62
CA ALA A 91 -15.05 -0.85 -2.21
C ALA A 91 -13.91 -1.02 -1.18
N GLU A 92 -14.12 -0.60 0.07
CA GLU A 92 -13.15 -0.80 1.15
C GLU A 92 -12.97 -2.29 1.48
N THR A 93 -14.05 -3.08 1.41
CA THR A 93 -13.95 -4.53 1.58
C THR A 93 -13.11 -5.15 0.47
N LEU A 94 -13.31 -4.76 -0.79
CA LEU A 94 -12.49 -5.21 -1.92
C LEU A 94 -11.03 -4.79 -1.75
N LEU A 95 -10.78 -3.53 -1.36
CA LEU A 95 -9.42 -3.03 -1.11
C LEU A 95 -8.70 -3.88 -0.05
N LYS A 96 -9.38 -4.23 1.05
CA LYS A 96 -8.83 -5.12 2.08
C LYS A 96 -8.48 -6.52 1.57
N GLU A 97 -9.23 -7.03 0.61
CA GLU A 97 -8.88 -8.30 -0.06
C GLU A 97 -7.68 -8.13 -1.00
N ASP A 98 -7.66 -7.06 -1.77
CA ASP A 98 -6.60 -6.80 -2.75
C ASP A 98 -5.23 -6.57 -2.08
N VAL A 99 -5.18 -5.88 -0.93
CA VAL A 99 -3.92 -5.66 -0.21
C VAL A 99 -3.35 -6.92 0.44
N LYS A 100 -4.14 -7.98 0.65
CA LYS A 100 -3.66 -9.24 1.25
C LYS A 100 -2.45 -9.83 0.54
N TRP A 101 -2.40 -9.67 -0.77
CA TRP A 101 -1.23 -10.10 -1.54
C TRP A 101 0.06 -9.39 -1.08
N ALA A 102 0.00 -8.06 -0.94
CA ALA A 102 1.12 -7.26 -0.47
C ALA A 102 1.49 -7.62 0.97
N GLU A 103 0.50 -7.70 1.87
CA GLU A 103 0.70 -8.12 3.26
C GLU A 103 1.39 -9.49 3.36
N ASN A 104 0.89 -10.49 2.63
CA ASN A 104 1.46 -11.84 2.62
C ASN A 104 2.90 -11.84 2.07
N THR A 105 3.15 -11.03 1.04
CA THR A 105 4.49 -10.93 0.44
C THR A 105 5.48 -10.32 1.41
N ILE A 106 5.13 -9.21 2.07
CA ILE A 106 5.99 -8.54 3.04
C ILE A 106 6.21 -9.45 4.25
N ASN A 107 5.15 -10.04 4.82
CA ASN A 107 5.25 -10.94 5.96
C ASN A 107 6.13 -12.17 5.67
N ARG A 108 6.16 -12.65 4.43
CA ARG A 108 7.02 -13.75 4.01
C ARG A 108 8.47 -13.33 3.78
N LYS A 109 8.68 -12.21 3.07
CA LYS A 109 10.01 -11.80 2.59
C LYS A 109 10.81 -10.99 3.59
N VAL A 110 10.19 -10.05 4.29
CA VAL A 110 10.88 -9.21 5.27
C VAL A 110 11.16 -10.00 6.54
N ARG A 111 12.40 -10.01 7.00
CA ARG A 111 12.85 -10.80 8.18
C ARG A 111 13.08 -9.93 9.41
N LEU A 112 13.40 -8.65 9.20
CA LEU A 112 13.67 -7.71 10.27
C LEU A 112 12.39 -7.08 10.80
N PRO A 113 12.31 -6.75 12.09
CA PRO A 113 11.12 -6.15 12.68
C PRO A 113 10.87 -4.73 12.15
N LEU A 114 9.59 -4.37 11.99
CA LEU A 114 9.15 -3.08 11.47
C LEU A 114 8.28 -2.35 12.50
N PHE A 115 8.31 -1.02 12.48
CA PHE A 115 7.24 -0.21 13.04
C PHE A 115 5.97 -0.34 12.18
N GLN A 116 4.79 -0.04 12.76
CA GLN A 116 3.54 -0.11 12.01
C GLN A 116 3.57 0.78 10.76
N PHE A 117 4.07 2.00 10.88
CA PHE A 117 4.17 2.93 9.76
C PHE A 117 5.16 2.49 8.68
N GLU A 118 6.26 1.82 9.06
CA GLU A 118 7.21 1.22 8.10
C GLU A 118 6.52 0.10 7.31
N TYR A 119 5.75 -0.74 8.00
CA TYR A 119 4.98 -1.80 7.37
C TYR A 119 3.89 -1.26 6.44
N ASP A 120 3.10 -0.28 6.91
CA ASP A 120 2.04 0.34 6.12
C ASP A 120 2.59 1.00 4.84
N ALA A 121 3.72 1.69 4.94
CA ALA A 121 4.40 2.28 3.79
C ALA A 121 4.81 1.21 2.77
N LEU A 122 5.34 0.08 3.23
CA LEU A 122 5.69 -1.04 2.34
C LEU A 122 4.46 -1.67 1.70
N VAL A 123 3.32 -1.80 2.41
CA VAL A 123 2.07 -2.30 1.83
C VAL A 123 1.59 -1.38 0.71
N CYS A 124 1.54 -0.06 0.95
CA CYS A 124 1.13 0.93 -0.06
C CYS A 124 2.06 0.91 -1.28
N PHE A 125 3.35 0.81 -1.04
CA PHE A 125 4.37 0.72 -2.09
C PHE A 125 4.20 -0.55 -2.94
N MET A 126 4.07 -1.71 -2.30
CA MET A 126 3.87 -2.99 -2.98
C MET A 126 2.54 -3.07 -3.72
N TYR A 127 1.46 -2.51 -3.14
CA TYR A 127 0.16 -2.44 -3.80
C TYR A 127 0.24 -1.75 -5.16
N ASN A 128 0.98 -0.64 -5.24
CA ASN A 128 1.14 0.11 -6.49
C ASN A 128 2.10 -0.56 -7.49
N LEU A 129 3.22 -1.09 -7.02
CA LEU A 129 4.29 -1.62 -7.87
C LEU A 129 4.21 -3.13 -8.11
N GLN A 130 3.43 -3.84 -7.32
CA GLN A 130 3.34 -5.29 -7.36
C GLN A 130 4.74 -5.94 -7.29
N HIS A 131 5.02 -6.93 -8.11
CA HIS A 131 6.31 -7.64 -8.13
C HIS A 131 7.52 -6.75 -8.47
N HIS A 132 7.30 -5.58 -9.09
CA HIS A 132 8.37 -4.62 -9.35
C HIS A 132 8.96 -3.99 -8.08
N GLY A 133 8.25 -4.08 -6.95
CA GLY A 133 8.71 -3.61 -5.65
C GLY A 133 9.57 -4.61 -4.86
N ASP A 134 9.71 -5.84 -5.31
CA ASP A 134 10.35 -6.93 -4.56
C ASP A 134 11.78 -6.61 -4.09
N SER A 135 12.57 -5.92 -4.91
CA SER A 135 13.96 -5.57 -4.57
C SER A 135 14.06 -4.55 -3.42
N LEU A 136 12.98 -3.78 -3.14
CA LEU A 136 12.94 -2.94 -1.94
C LEU A 136 12.83 -3.79 -0.67
N LEU A 137 12.07 -4.87 -0.69
CA LEU A 137 11.95 -5.77 0.46
C LEU A 137 13.28 -6.47 0.79
N ASP A 138 14.05 -6.83 -0.25
CA ASP A 138 15.39 -7.35 -0.06
C ASP A 138 16.32 -6.31 0.56
N PHE A 139 16.18 -5.04 0.14
CA PHE A 139 16.93 -3.93 0.71
C PHE A 139 16.55 -3.65 2.19
N VAL A 140 15.27 -3.72 2.55
CA VAL A 140 14.83 -3.61 3.96
C VAL A 140 15.55 -4.64 4.84
N ASN A 141 15.77 -5.85 4.33
CA ASN A 141 16.48 -6.92 5.05
C ASN A 141 17.97 -6.66 5.28
N THR A 142 18.56 -5.60 4.72
CA THR A 142 19.92 -5.18 5.07
C THR A 142 20.00 -4.50 6.43
N GLY A 143 18.88 -4.00 6.95
CA GLY A 143 18.80 -3.25 8.20
C GLY A 143 19.10 -1.75 8.07
N ASP A 144 19.42 -1.27 6.89
CA ASP A 144 19.69 0.15 6.59
C ASP A 144 18.37 0.96 6.48
N TYR A 145 17.56 0.97 7.55
CA TYR A 145 16.22 1.59 7.55
C TYR A 145 16.24 3.06 7.11
N ASN A 146 17.26 3.83 7.48
CA ASN A 146 17.41 5.26 7.13
C ASN A 146 17.60 5.52 5.63
N LYS A 147 17.87 4.48 4.84
CA LYS A 147 18.03 4.59 3.38
C LYS A 147 16.85 4.02 2.61
N VAL A 148 15.88 3.39 3.30
CA VAL A 148 14.73 2.78 2.63
C VAL A 148 13.88 3.83 1.92
N GLY A 149 13.61 4.97 2.56
CA GLY A 149 12.85 6.07 1.94
C GLY A 149 13.52 6.59 0.68
N ASP A 150 14.84 6.80 0.69
CA ASP A 150 15.58 7.20 -0.51
C ASP A 150 15.48 6.14 -1.61
N ARG A 151 15.49 4.87 -1.23
CA ARG A 151 15.31 3.78 -2.18
C ARG A 151 13.90 3.77 -2.76
N MET A 152 12.86 4.01 -1.96
CA MET A 152 11.47 4.15 -2.43
C MET A 152 11.34 5.27 -3.48
N ARG A 153 11.94 6.44 -3.24
CA ARG A 153 11.89 7.61 -4.15
C ARG A 153 12.45 7.31 -5.54
N GLN A 154 13.33 6.33 -5.70
CA GLN A 154 13.90 5.92 -7.00
C GLN A 154 12.86 5.23 -7.92
N TYR A 155 11.75 4.71 -7.38
CA TYR A 155 10.70 4.05 -8.15
C TYR A 155 9.65 5.02 -8.73
N ALA A 156 10.07 6.19 -9.17
CA ALA A 156 9.22 7.26 -9.68
C ALA A 156 9.25 7.41 -11.20
N THR A 157 9.77 6.42 -11.92
CA THR A 157 9.93 6.48 -13.39
C THR A 157 9.11 5.41 -14.09
N VAL A 158 8.60 5.76 -15.28
CA VAL A 158 8.00 4.79 -16.21
C VAL A 158 8.77 4.90 -17.53
N LYS A 159 9.32 3.78 -18.01
CA LYS A 159 10.18 3.75 -19.22
C LYS A 159 11.32 4.78 -19.17
N GLY A 160 11.92 4.96 -17.98
CA GLY A 160 13.01 5.88 -17.75
C GLY A 160 12.62 7.37 -17.65
N GLN A 161 11.33 7.70 -17.73
CA GLN A 161 10.84 9.07 -17.60
C GLN A 161 10.14 9.27 -16.24
N PRO A 162 10.49 10.33 -15.48
CA PRO A 162 9.82 10.65 -14.23
C PRO A 162 8.36 11.04 -14.47
N LEU A 163 7.45 10.50 -13.67
CA LEU A 163 6.05 10.89 -13.66
C LEU A 163 5.73 11.67 -12.38
N ARG A 164 5.19 12.88 -12.50
CA ARG A 164 4.90 13.77 -11.36
C ARG A 164 4.03 13.10 -10.30
N GLY A 165 2.99 12.36 -10.70
CA GLY A 165 2.14 11.64 -9.77
C GLY A 165 2.90 10.57 -8.99
N LEU A 166 3.75 9.78 -9.68
CA LEU A 166 4.58 8.77 -9.02
C LEU A 166 5.65 9.40 -8.12
N LEU A 167 6.25 10.52 -8.52
CA LEU A 167 7.21 11.24 -7.68
C LEU A 167 6.57 11.64 -6.34
N ARG A 168 5.36 12.24 -6.36
CA ARG A 168 4.64 12.61 -5.15
C ARG A 168 4.29 11.39 -4.31
N ARG A 169 3.73 10.34 -4.92
CA ARG A 169 3.36 9.12 -4.21
C ARG A 169 4.57 8.49 -3.52
N ARG A 170 5.68 8.31 -4.22
CA ARG A 170 6.94 7.78 -3.64
C ARG A 170 7.47 8.66 -2.52
N HIS A 171 7.33 9.98 -2.64
CA HIS A 171 7.74 10.90 -1.58
C HIS A 171 6.91 10.69 -0.32
N ARG A 172 5.57 10.63 -0.44
CA ARG A 172 4.66 10.43 0.70
C ARG A 172 4.79 9.04 1.33
N GLU A 173 4.97 8.01 0.53
CA GLU A 173 5.27 6.66 1.05
C GLU A 173 6.61 6.61 1.79
N ALA A 174 7.62 7.33 1.31
CA ALA A 174 8.91 7.44 1.98
C ALA A 174 8.79 8.24 3.30
N GLU A 175 8.06 9.36 3.33
CA GLU A 175 7.79 10.11 4.56
C GLU A 175 7.04 9.26 5.60
N MET A 176 6.10 8.43 5.16
CA MET A 176 5.44 7.47 6.04
C MET A 176 6.46 6.48 6.61
N PHE A 177 7.33 5.91 5.78
CA PHE A 177 8.35 4.95 6.23
C PHE A 177 9.36 5.59 7.20
N GLU A 178 9.81 6.81 6.92
CA GLU A 178 10.86 7.49 7.68
C GLU A 178 10.38 8.12 8.98
N ALA A 179 9.14 8.65 8.99
CA ALA A 179 8.65 9.51 10.06
C ALA A 179 7.21 9.19 10.53
N GLY A 180 6.55 8.19 9.97
CA GLY A 180 5.17 7.84 10.32
C GLY A 180 4.14 8.91 9.93
N VAL A 181 4.42 9.69 8.88
CA VAL A 181 3.51 10.73 8.39
C VAL A 181 2.57 10.15 7.34
N TYR A 182 1.28 10.04 7.70
CA TYR A 182 0.23 9.53 6.80
C TYR A 182 -0.45 10.68 6.05
N ASP A 183 0.27 11.30 5.11
CA ASP A 183 -0.24 12.38 4.28
C ASP A 183 -0.41 11.92 2.83
N SER A 184 -1.65 11.72 2.40
CA SER A 184 -2.02 11.33 1.04
C SER A 184 -2.38 12.51 0.12
N SER A 185 -2.12 13.75 0.55
CA SER A 185 -2.36 14.94 -0.28
C SER A 185 -1.48 14.97 -1.53
N HIS A 186 -2.05 15.36 -2.68
CA HIS A 186 -1.38 15.39 -4.00
C HIS A 186 -1.89 16.50 -4.91
#